data_9f7c53261a55953d3d3dca0b41b5db1d
#
_entry.id   9f7c53261a55953d3d3dca0b41b5db1d
#
_cell.length_a   1.000
_cell.length_b   1.000
_cell.length_c   1.000
_cell.angle_alpha   90.00
_cell.angle_beta   90.00
_cell.angle_gamma   90.00
#
_symmetry.space_group_name_H-M   'P 1'
#
loop_
_entity.id
_entity.type
_entity.pdbx_description
1 polymer ?
#
loop_
_entity_poly.entity_id
_entity_poly.type
_entity_poly.pdbx_seq_one_letter_code
_entity_poly.pdbx_strand_id
1 'polypeptide(L)'
;GECYDKVARTLGLGMPGGPIIDKIAVLGTPSIMFPRPMKKSGYEFSFSGLKSSVARYVETNKDFDTNDVAASFVQACLDVLSTKVLRAIEQVQPETLCVVGGVAASEQVRACMKAICDDTNVTLCLPPQKWATDNAAMIAMATWDYISQGINTDLEPKPNLHLGVA
;
A
#
# COMPACT_ATOMS: atom_id res chain seq x y z
N GLY A 1 -0.19 0.30 -5.16
CA GLY A 1 -1.09 -0.13 -6.25
C GLY A 1 -0.31 -0.53 -7.49
N GLU A 2 0.37 0.40 -8.13
CA GLU A 2 1.12 0.16 -9.38
C GLU A 2 2.09 -1.05 -9.30
N CYS A 3 2.74 -1.25 -8.16
CA CYS A 3 3.66 -2.38 -7.98
C CYS A 3 2.91 -3.72 -8.01
N TYR A 4 1.75 -3.79 -7.35
CA TYR A 4 0.87 -4.96 -7.38
C TYR A 4 0.39 -5.27 -8.81
N ASP A 5 -0.04 -4.27 -9.55
CA ASP A 5 -0.50 -4.43 -10.93
C ASP A 5 0.61 -4.95 -11.85
N LYS A 6 1.83 -4.44 -11.69
CA LYS A 6 2.98 -4.90 -12.47
C LYS A 6 3.38 -6.34 -12.11
N VAL A 7 3.34 -6.72 -10.84
CA VAL A 7 3.59 -8.09 -10.40
C VAL A 7 2.51 -9.04 -10.91
N ALA A 8 1.23 -8.66 -10.81
CA ALA A 8 0.12 -9.45 -11.37
C ALA A 8 0.31 -9.71 -12.87
N ARG A 9 0.71 -8.68 -13.62
CA ARG A 9 1.01 -8.82 -15.06
C ARG A 9 2.19 -9.77 -15.31
N THR A 10 3.26 -9.67 -14.52
CA THR A 10 4.43 -10.57 -14.62
C THR A 10 4.05 -12.02 -14.37
N LEU A 11 3.10 -12.27 -13.45
CA LEU A 11 2.59 -13.59 -13.13
C LEU A 11 1.50 -14.10 -14.11
N GLY A 12 1.17 -13.31 -15.14
CA GLY A 12 0.11 -13.67 -16.10
C GLY A 12 -1.30 -13.59 -15.53
N LEU A 13 -1.49 -12.85 -14.45
CA LEU A 13 -2.78 -12.65 -13.78
C LEU A 13 -3.54 -11.47 -14.39
N GLY A 14 -4.86 -11.43 -14.13
CA GLY A 14 -5.73 -10.37 -14.62
C GLY A 14 -5.52 -9.01 -13.91
N MET A 15 -6.34 -8.04 -14.31
CA MET A 15 -6.38 -6.70 -13.73
C MET A 15 -7.77 -6.41 -13.14
N PRO A 16 -7.86 -5.65 -12.04
CA PRO A 16 -6.79 -5.01 -11.27
C PRO A 16 -5.96 -6.04 -10.48
N GLY A 17 -4.64 -5.83 -10.40
CA GLY A 17 -3.70 -6.79 -9.82
C GLY A 17 -3.80 -6.92 -8.29
N GLY A 18 -4.10 -5.82 -7.60
CA GLY A 18 -4.14 -5.79 -6.13
C GLY A 18 -5.02 -6.87 -5.52
N PRO A 19 -6.34 -6.91 -5.82
CA PRO A 19 -7.25 -7.92 -5.25
C PRO A 19 -6.87 -9.36 -5.61
N ILE A 20 -6.29 -9.57 -6.80
CA ILE A 20 -5.89 -10.90 -7.27
C ILE A 20 -4.67 -11.38 -6.48
N ILE A 21 -3.63 -10.55 -6.38
CA ILE A 21 -2.43 -10.84 -5.59
C ILE A 21 -2.78 -11.11 -4.13
N ASP A 22 -3.61 -10.27 -3.52
CA ASP A 22 -4.04 -10.47 -2.12
C ASP A 22 -4.74 -11.83 -1.92
N LYS A 23 -5.61 -12.20 -2.86
CA LYS A 23 -6.37 -13.44 -2.78
C LYS A 23 -5.48 -14.68 -2.89
N ILE A 24 -4.49 -14.68 -3.78
CA ILE A 24 -3.61 -15.84 -3.98
C ILE A 24 -2.46 -15.88 -2.97
N ALA A 25 -2.02 -14.74 -2.46
CA ALA A 25 -0.95 -14.67 -1.48
C ALA A 25 -1.27 -15.40 -0.17
N VAL A 26 -2.54 -15.45 0.24
CA VAL A 26 -2.97 -16.20 1.44
C VAL A 26 -2.94 -17.73 1.25
N LEU A 27 -2.83 -18.19 0.01
CA LEU A 27 -2.73 -19.62 -0.34
C LEU A 27 -1.31 -20.11 -0.43
N GLY A 28 -0.33 -19.17 -0.48
CA GLY A 28 1.09 -19.47 -0.63
C GLY A 28 1.88 -19.31 0.67
N THR A 29 3.11 -19.74 0.62
CA THR A 29 4.11 -19.58 1.70
C THR A 29 5.14 -18.54 1.29
N PRO A 30 5.48 -17.54 2.14
CA PRO A 30 6.46 -16.51 1.82
C PRO A 30 7.90 -17.05 1.93
N SER A 31 8.26 -17.98 1.06
CA SER A 31 9.52 -18.73 1.05
C SER A 31 10.63 -18.03 0.25
N ILE A 32 10.29 -17.04 -0.60
CA ILE A 32 11.23 -16.37 -1.49
C ILE A 32 11.71 -15.05 -0.88
N MET A 33 13.02 -14.90 -0.75
CA MET A 33 13.62 -13.69 -0.19
C MET A 33 13.73 -12.56 -1.23
N PHE A 34 12.64 -11.80 -1.40
CA PHE A 34 12.67 -10.59 -2.21
C PHE A 34 13.30 -9.41 -1.47
N PRO A 35 13.84 -8.41 -2.16
CA PRO A 35 14.42 -7.22 -1.53
C PRO A 35 13.36 -6.38 -0.80
N ARG A 36 13.79 -5.67 0.25
CA ARG A 36 13.01 -4.69 1.00
C ARG A 36 13.61 -3.30 0.77
N PRO A 37 13.31 -2.65 -0.38
CA PRO A 37 13.99 -1.42 -0.75
C PRO A 37 13.72 -0.31 0.27
N MET A 38 14.73 0.49 0.57
CA MET A 38 14.70 1.64 1.48
C MET A 38 14.18 1.34 2.90
N LYS A 39 14.05 0.06 3.30
CA LYS A 39 13.53 -0.31 4.63
C LYS A 39 14.30 0.35 5.78
N LYS A 40 15.64 0.48 5.64
CA LYS A 40 16.52 0.92 6.71
C LYS A 40 16.61 2.44 6.89
N SER A 41 16.18 3.25 5.95
CA SER A 41 16.39 4.71 5.97
C SER A 41 15.14 5.52 5.65
N GLY A 42 14.98 6.67 6.31
CA GLY A 42 13.96 7.68 6.02
C GLY A 42 12.52 7.19 6.05
N TYR A 43 11.63 7.99 5.49
CA TYR A 43 10.19 7.71 5.37
C TYR A 43 9.76 7.43 3.92
N GLU A 44 10.63 7.71 2.96
CA GLU A 44 10.32 7.52 1.55
C GLU A 44 10.19 6.04 1.19
N PHE A 45 9.36 5.77 0.18
CA PHE A 45 9.11 4.44 -0.32
C PHE A 45 9.63 4.27 -1.75
N SER A 46 10.18 3.11 -2.05
CA SER A 46 10.46 2.68 -3.41
C SER A 46 10.17 1.19 -3.53
N PHE A 47 9.33 0.83 -4.48
CA PHE A 47 9.01 -0.56 -4.82
C PHE A 47 9.55 -0.96 -6.21
N SER A 48 10.32 -0.07 -6.87
CA SER A 48 10.86 -0.34 -8.22
C SER A 48 11.78 -1.55 -8.24
N GLY A 49 12.71 -1.64 -7.28
CA GLY A 49 13.61 -2.80 -7.15
C GLY A 49 12.88 -4.09 -6.81
N LEU A 50 11.79 -4.02 -6.05
CA LEU A 50 11.00 -5.19 -5.68
C LEU A 50 10.30 -5.78 -6.91
N LYS A 51 9.60 -4.97 -7.71
CA LYS A 51 8.95 -5.45 -8.95
C LYS A 51 9.92 -6.07 -9.95
N SER A 52 11.10 -5.47 -10.11
CA SER A 52 12.14 -5.99 -11.01
C SER A 52 12.74 -7.30 -10.50
N SER A 53 12.84 -7.47 -9.17
CA SER A 53 13.29 -8.71 -8.56
C SER A 53 12.30 -9.85 -8.77
N VAL A 54 10.98 -9.57 -8.64
CA VAL A 54 9.93 -10.56 -8.93
C VAL A 54 9.98 -10.98 -10.42
N ALA A 55 10.08 -10.02 -11.34
CA ALA A 55 10.16 -10.32 -12.76
C ALA A 55 11.37 -11.23 -13.08
N ARG A 56 12.55 -10.89 -12.56
CA ARG A 56 13.75 -11.70 -12.72
C ARG A 56 13.58 -13.10 -12.15
N TYR A 57 12.96 -13.23 -10.97
CA TYR A 57 12.73 -14.54 -10.35
C TYR A 57 11.85 -15.42 -11.24
N VAL A 58 10.77 -14.89 -11.77
CA VAL A 58 9.84 -15.60 -12.67
C VAL A 58 10.54 -16.00 -14.00
N GLU A 59 11.40 -15.13 -14.53
CA GLU A 59 12.16 -15.42 -15.75
C GLU A 59 13.19 -16.55 -15.57
N THR A 60 13.83 -16.58 -14.40
CA THR A 60 14.94 -17.52 -14.12
C THR A 60 14.49 -18.87 -13.54
N ASN A 61 13.34 -18.92 -12.90
CA ASN A 61 12.81 -20.13 -12.28
C ASN A 61 11.55 -20.58 -13.03
N LYS A 62 11.60 -21.72 -13.70
CA LYS A 62 10.47 -22.20 -14.52
C LYS A 62 9.39 -22.94 -13.70
N ASP A 63 9.78 -23.54 -12.59
CA ASP A 63 8.92 -24.35 -11.71
C ASP A 63 8.58 -23.62 -10.41
N PHE A 64 8.15 -22.33 -10.51
CA PHE A 64 7.71 -21.57 -9.33
C PHE A 64 6.21 -21.77 -9.06
N ASP A 65 5.84 -21.74 -7.78
CA ASP A 65 4.45 -21.63 -7.37
C ASP A 65 4.03 -20.14 -7.37
N THR A 66 2.99 -19.82 -8.11
CA THR A 66 2.47 -18.45 -8.23
C THR A 66 1.98 -17.88 -6.89
N ASN A 67 1.39 -18.74 -6.04
CA ASN A 67 0.93 -18.34 -4.72
C ASN A 67 2.10 -18.00 -3.81
N ASP A 68 3.20 -18.78 -3.84
CA ASP A 68 4.40 -18.53 -3.05
C ASP A 68 5.11 -17.24 -3.48
N VAL A 69 5.16 -16.97 -4.79
CA VAL A 69 5.68 -15.70 -5.32
C VAL A 69 4.83 -14.53 -4.82
N ALA A 70 3.48 -14.65 -4.90
CA ALA A 70 2.58 -13.61 -4.42
C ALA A 70 2.70 -13.41 -2.91
N ALA A 71 2.72 -14.49 -2.11
CA ALA A 71 2.91 -14.43 -0.67
C ALA A 71 4.22 -13.74 -0.28
N SER A 72 5.32 -14.12 -0.95
CA SER A 72 6.65 -13.55 -0.71
C SER A 72 6.75 -12.07 -1.11
N PHE A 73 6.07 -11.70 -2.20
CA PHE A 73 5.97 -10.31 -2.63
C PHE A 73 5.18 -9.45 -1.63
N VAL A 74 4.00 -9.93 -1.20
CA VAL A 74 3.17 -9.23 -0.21
C VAL A 74 3.92 -9.10 1.11
N GLN A 75 4.56 -10.16 1.58
CA GLN A 75 5.38 -10.12 2.79
C GLN A 75 6.50 -9.06 2.68
N ALA A 76 7.17 -8.96 1.53
CA ALA A 76 8.18 -7.93 1.32
C ALA A 76 7.60 -6.50 1.37
N CYS A 77 6.40 -6.29 0.84
CA CYS A 77 5.69 -5.01 0.95
C CYS A 77 5.33 -4.70 2.41
N LEU A 78 4.75 -5.65 3.13
CA LEU A 78 4.37 -5.51 4.54
C LEU A 78 5.59 -5.20 5.43
N ASP A 79 6.72 -5.86 5.20
CA ASP A 79 7.96 -5.62 5.95
C ASP A 79 8.49 -4.18 5.78
N VAL A 80 8.34 -3.60 4.60
CA VAL A 80 8.72 -2.20 4.35
C VAL A 80 7.74 -1.24 5.00
N LEU A 81 6.43 -1.48 4.81
CA LEU A 81 5.37 -0.64 5.37
C LEU A 81 5.43 -0.63 6.90
N SER A 82 5.45 -1.80 7.53
CA SER A 82 5.47 -1.94 8.99
C SER A 82 6.67 -1.24 9.61
N THR A 83 7.88 -1.44 9.04
CA THR A 83 9.09 -0.80 9.57
C THR A 83 9.01 0.72 9.51
N LYS A 84 8.44 1.28 8.45
CA LYS A 84 8.32 2.74 8.31
C LYS A 84 7.21 3.32 9.16
N VAL A 85 6.10 2.62 9.29
CA VAL A 85 5.00 3.02 10.19
C VAL A 85 5.46 3.01 11.64
N LEU A 86 6.13 1.95 12.09
CA LEU A 86 6.70 1.89 13.44
C LEU A 86 7.67 3.04 13.70
N ARG A 87 8.59 3.31 12.76
CA ARG A 87 9.50 4.47 12.86
C ARG A 87 8.77 5.80 12.97
N ALA A 88 7.70 5.97 12.18
CA ALA A 88 6.89 7.19 12.23
C ALA A 88 6.17 7.33 13.58
N ILE A 89 5.60 6.24 14.09
CA ILE A 89 4.94 6.21 15.41
C ILE A 89 5.94 6.56 16.51
N GLU A 90 7.13 5.94 16.52
CA GLU A 90 8.17 6.22 17.49
C GLU A 90 8.63 7.69 17.49
N GLN A 91 8.73 8.30 16.31
CA GLN A 91 9.25 9.65 16.17
C GLN A 91 8.18 10.73 16.35
N VAL A 92 6.97 10.51 15.84
CA VAL A 92 5.88 11.50 15.85
C VAL A 92 4.96 11.34 17.07
N GLN A 93 4.90 10.13 17.65
CA GLN A 93 4.02 9.75 18.75
C GLN A 93 2.56 10.17 18.52
N PRO A 94 1.93 9.76 17.40
CA PRO A 94 0.58 10.17 17.06
C PRO A 94 -0.44 9.44 17.95
N GLU A 95 -1.58 10.07 18.21
CA GLU A 95 -2.73 9.42 18.86
C GLU A 95 -3.48 8.49 17.87
N THR A 96 -3.43 8.81 16.57
CA THR A 96 -4.17 8.09 15.54
C THR A 96 -3.32 7.88 14.29
N LEU A 97 -3.36 6.66 13.75
CA LEU A 97 -2.82 6.30 12.45
C LEU A 97 -3.99 6.14 11.46
N CYS A 98 -4.02 6.98 10.42
CA CYS A 98 -4.97 6.84 9.33
C CYS A 98 -4.31 6.12 8.13
N VAL A 99 -4.93 5.04 7.63
CA VAL A 99 -4.46 4.32 6.43
C VAL A 99 -5.52 4.39 5.35
N VAL A 100 -5.19 5.07 4.25
CA VAL A 100 -6.14 5.40 3.17
C VAL A 100 -5.57 5.01 1.80
N GLY A 101 -6.38 5.10 0.76
CA GLY A 101 -6.01 4.77 -0.62
C GLY A 101 -6.27 3.31 -0.96
N GLY A 102 -6.12 2.94 -2.25
CA GLY A 102 -6.51 1.63 -2.79
C GLY A 102 -5.86 0.44 -2.07
N VAL A 103 -4.61 0.55 -1.65
CA VAL A 103 -3.90 -0.52 -0.92
C VAL A 103 -4.48 -0.73 0.49
N ALA A 104 -5.14 0.27 1.07
CA ALA A 104 -5.88 0.11 2.33
C ALA A 104 -7.12 -0.79 2.22
N ALA A 105 -7.49 -1.24 1.03
CA ALA A 105 -8.51 -2.29 0.83
C ALA A 105 -7.96 -3.69 1.10
N SER A 106 -6.64 -3.91 1.04
CA SER A 106 -5.97 -5.18 1.30
C SER A 106 -6.19 -5.63 2.74
N GLU A 107 -6.72 -6.84 2.93
CA GLU A 107 -6.93 -7.40 4.28
C GLU A 107 -5.60 -7.66 4.99
N GLN A 108 -4.56 -8.05 4.27
CA GLN A 108 -3.24 -8.30 4.83
C GLN A 108 -2.59 -6.99 5.33
N VAL A 109 -2.74 -5.89 4.57
CA VAL A 109 -2.29 -4.57 5.02
C VAL A 109 -3.07 -4.10 6.25
N ARG A 110 -4.40 -4.27 6.24
CA ARG A 110 -5.26 -3.93 7.40
C ARG A 110 -4.86 -4.71 8.66
N ALA A 111 -4.66 -6.02 8.53
CA ALA A 111 -4.23 -6.87 9.64
C ALA A 111 -2.86 -6.45 10.17
N CYS A 112 -1.90 -6.15 9.28
CA CYS A 112 -0.57 -5.67 9.65
C CYS A 112 -0.64 -4.33 10.40
N MET A 113 -1.41 -3.36 9.89
CA MET A 113 -1.55 -2.04 10.53
C MET A 113 -2.27 -2.14 11.87
N LYS A 114 -3.28 -3.04 11.95
CA LYS A 114 -3.98 -3.29 13.20
C LYS A 114 -3.04 -3.84 14.27
N ALA A 115 -2.24 -4.84 13.94
CA ALA A 115 -1.27 -5.41 14.89
C ALA A 115 -0.29 -4.34 15.41
N ILE A 116 0.24 -3.49 14.52
CA ILE A 116 1.13 -2.39 14.91
C ILE A 116 0.44 -1.41 15.85
N CYS A 117 -0.80 -1.02 15.55
CA CYS A 117 -1.54 -0.07 16.38
C CYS A 117 -1.91 -0.66 17.75
N ASP A 118 -2.29 -1.93 17.79
CA ASP A 118 -2.57 -2.64 19.04
C ASP A 118 -1.30 -2.72 19.93
N ASP A 119 -0.14 -3.02 19.34
CA ASP A 119 1.14 -3.12 20.05
C ASP A 119 1.69 -1.74 20.52
N THR A 120 1.37 -0.68 19.81
CA THR A 120 1.86 0.68 20.11
C THR A 120 0.84 1.56 20.83
N ASN A 121 -0.36 1.04 21.12
CA ASN A 121 -1.47 1.78 21.73
C ASN A 121 -1.87 3.04 20.94
N VAL A 122 -1.79 2.96 19.61
CA VAL A 122 -2.22 4.02 18.67
C VAL A 122 -3.58 3.66 18.11
N THR A 123 -4.49 4.63 18.00
CA THR A 123 -5.80 4.39 17.39
C THR A 123 -5.68 4.19 15.88
N LEU A 124 -6.20 3.08 15.35
CA LEU A 124 -6.22 2.84 13.91
C LEU A 124 -7.51 3.37 13.28
N CYS A 125 -7.38 4.22 12.28
CA CYS A 125 -8.48 4.71 11.44
C CYS A 125 -8.37 4.13 10.03
N LEU A 126 -9.36 3.32 9.63
CA LEU A 126 -9.45 2.71 8.31
C LEU A 126 -10.81 3.03 7.68
N PRO A 127 -10.87 3.42 6.42
CA PRO A 127 -12.15 3.53 5.72
C PRO A 127 -12.75 2.13 5.51
N PRO A 128 -14.08 1.99 5.42
CA PRO A 128 -14.70 0.78 4.89
C PRO A 128 -14.07 0.41 3.54
N GLN A 129 -13.85 -0.88 3.26
CA GLN A 129 -13.15 -1.33 2.05
C GLN A 129 -13.72 -0.74 0.76
N LYS A 130 -15.05 -0.64 0.66
CA LYS A 130 -15.75 -0.07 -0.51
C LYS A 130 -15.42 1.41 -0.79
N TRP A 131 -14.88 2.14 0.21
CA TRP A 131 -14.49 3.53 0.11
C TRP A 131 -12.97 3.75 0.10
N ALA A 132 -12.18 2.67 0.15
CA ALA A 132 -10.72 2.76 0.18
C ALA A 132 -10.13 3.15 -1.19
N THR A 133 -10.80 2.80 -2.29
CA THR A 133 -10.42 3.24 -3.64
C THR A 133 -11.04 4.59 -3.96
N ASP A 134 -10.55 5.23 -5.02
CA ASP A 134 -11.09 6.49 -5.54
C ASP A 134 -12.59 6.37 -5.85
N ASN A 135 -13.36 7.37 -5.42
CA ASN A 135 -14.80 7.41 -5.57
C ASN A 135 -15.31 8.87 -5.50
N ALA A 136 -16.48 9.11 -6.09
CA ALA A 136 -17.06 10.45 -6.14
C ALA A 136 -17.42 11.01 -4.76
N ALA A 137 -17.76 10.16 -3.78
CA ALA A 137 -18.15 10.62 -2.45
C ALA A 137 -17.00 11.32 -1.71
N MET A 138 -15.75 10.82 -1.82
CA MET A 138 -14.60 11.47 -1.19
C MET A 138 -14.31 12.84 -1.80
N ILE A 139 -14.55 13.01 -3.11
CA ILE A 139 -14.39 14.31 -3.78
C ILE A 139 -15.49 15.28 -3.35
N ALA A 140 -16.73 14.81 -3.26
CA ALA A 140 -17.84 15.62 -2.78
C ALA A 140 -17.62 16.11 -1.33
N MET A 141 -17.10 15.24 -0.46
CA MET A 141 -16.77 15.62 0.93
C MET A 141 -15.64 16.64 0.99
N ALA A 142 -14.55 16.45 0.25
CA ALA A 142 -13.47 17.42 0.18
C ALA A 142 -13.94 18.77 -0.37
N THR A 143 -14.78 18.76 -1.41
CA THR A 143 -15.37 19.97 -1.98
C THR A 143 -16.27 20.69 -0.96
N TRP A 144 -17.08 19.94 -0.21
CA TRP A 144 -17.93 20.50 0.84
C TRP A 144 -17.09 21.19 1.92
N ASP A 145 -16.00 20.58 2.35
CA ASP A 145 -15.07 21.17 3.32
C ASP A 145 -14.49 22.50 2.81
N TYR A 146 -14.02 22.57 1.58
CA TYR A 146 -13.51 23.80 1.00
C TYR A 146 -14.57 24.88 0.92
N ILE A 147 -15.78 24.56 0.46
CA ILE A 147 -16.88 25.52 0.39
C ILE A 147 -17.24 26.04 1.80
N SER A 148 -17.33 25.14 2.79
CA SER A 148 -17.70 25.51 4.16
C SER A 148 -16.66 26.43 4.84
N GLN A 149 -15.41 26.35 4.43
CA GLN A 149 -14.31 27.20 4.90
C GLN A 149 -14.14 28.49 4.05
N GLY A 150 -14.96 28.69 3.02
CA GLY A 150 -14.84 29.82 2.10
C GLY A 150 -13.60 29.76 1.19
N ILE A 151 -12.97 28.59 1.09
CA ILE A 151 -11.79 28.40 0.23
C ILE A 151 -12.26 28.26 -1.21
N ASN A 152 -11.85 29.21 -2.05
CA ASN A 152 -12.09 29.12 -3.49
C ASN A 152 -10.87 28.47 -4.13
N THR A 153 -11.05 27.30 -4.73
CA THR A 153 -9.96 26.55 -5.38
C THR A 153 -10.01 26.77 -6.89
N ASP A 154 -8.82 26.89 -7.47
CA ASP A 154 -8.64 26.77 -8.90
C ASP A 154 -9.09 25.38 -9.35
N LEU A 155 -9.92 25.30 -10.38
CA LEU A 155 -10.45 24.05 -10.92
C LEU A 155 -9.48 23.34 -11.88
N GLU A 156 -8.28 23.89 -12.07
CA GLU A 156 -7.28 23.21 -12.88
C GLU A 156 -6.73 21.95 -12.18
N PRO A 157 -6.72 20.79 -12.86
CA PRO A 157 -6.14 19.59 -12.31
C PRO A 157 -4.62 19.74 -12.17
N LYS A 158 -4.10 19.48 -10.96
CA LYS A 158 -2.68 19.54 -10.63
C LYS A 158 -2.16 18.15 -10.24
N PRO A 159 -1.89 17.25 -11.21
CA PRO A 159 -1.58 15.84 -10.93
C PRO A 159 -0.28 15.62 -10.14
N ASN A 160 0.60 16.60 -10.11
CA ASN A 160 1.89 16.54 -9.42
C ASN A 160 1.98 17.50 -8.22
N LEU A 161 0.84 17.86 -7.62
CA LEU A 161 0.84 18.72 -6.43
C LEU A 161 1.54 18.01 -5.27
N HIS A 162 2.58 18.62 -4.73
CA HIS A 162 3.27 18.11 -3.55
C HIS A 162 2.47 18.40 -2.28
N LEU A 163 2.45 17.44 -1.33
CA LEU A 163 1.86 17.64 -0.03
C LEU A 163 2.56 18.80 0.71
N GLY A 164 1.78 19.70 1.29
CA GLY A 164 2.30 20.85 2.03
C GLY A 164 2.59 22.10 1.20
N VAL A 165 2.25 22.11 -0.10
CA VAL A 165 2.22 23.30 -0.95
C VAL A 165 0.76 23.64 -1.20
N ALA A 166 0.23 24.56 -0.40
CA ALA A 166 -1.09 25.17 -0.63
C ALA A 166 -0.93 26.42 -1.49
#